data_321a11d40f8560cf0808aa3938118920
#
_entry.id   321a11d40f8560cf0808aa3938118920
#
_cell.length_a   1.000
_cell.length_b   1.000
_cell.length_c   1.000
_cell.angle_alpha   90.00
_cell.angle_beta   90.00
_cell.angle_gamma   90.00
#
_symmetry.space_group_name_H-M   'P 1'
#
loop_
_entity.id
_entity.type
_entity.pdbx_description
1 polymer ?
#
loop_
_entity_poly.entity_id
_entity_poly.type
_entity_poly.pdbx_seq_one_letter_code
_entity_poly.pdbx_strand_id
1 'polypeptide(L)'
;MNSFEGLVANIAKGDIRPRVVLDELMRLDMVELDPDHNVILKTKAFTPNRGQEEKLYFFGKNIQDHLCAGVHNLSGEQHPFFDRSVYYDELSESSIQELNVLADSLGMEALIKMNEKALALQTADKGGLNVRYRMNFGIFNYNTDYAVEDDKANSEEES
;
A
#
# COMPACT_ATOMS: atom_id res chain seq x y z
N MET A 1 4.84 27.77 -11.61
CA MET A 1 3.74 26.81 -11.82
C MET A 1 4.36 25.57 -12.44
N ASN A 2 4.41 24.47 -11.74
CA ASN A 2 4.96 23.22 -12.30
C ASN A 2 3.87 22.60 -13.17
N SER A 3 4.00 22.70 -14.50
CA SER A 3 3.09 22.01 -15.42
C SER A 3 3.50 20.53 -15.54
N PHE A 4 2.54 19.68 -15.94
CA PHE A 4 2.81 18.27 -16.22
C PHE A 4 3.89 18.10 -17.29
N GLU A 5 3.86 18.91 -18.33
CA GLU A 5 4.88 18.94 -19.39
C GLU A 5 6.27 19.27 -18.84
N GLY A 6 6.36 20.26 -17.94
CA GLY A 6 7.62 20.63 -17.29
C GLY A 6 8.15 19.50 -16.42
N LEU A 7 7.28 18.78 -15.71
CA LEU A 7 7.65 17.61 -14.91
C LEU A 7 8.21 16.49 -15.79
N VAL A 8 7.50 16.14 -16.87
CA VAL A 8 7.94 15.10 -17.81
C VAL A 8 9.26 15.47 -18.49
N ALA A 9 9.42 16.73 -18.93
CA ALA A 9 10.65 17.20 -19.54
C ALA A 9 11.86 17.08 -18.61
N ASN A 10 11.69 17.38 -17.34
CA ASN A 10 12.75 17.26 -16.33
C ASN A 10 13.15 15.80 -16.04
N ILE A 11 12.19 14.87 -16.04
CA ILE A 11 12.43 13.46 -15.73
C ILE A 11 12.93 12.69 -16.94
N ALA A 12 12.31 12.88 -18.10
CA ALA A 12 12.60 12.15 -19.34
C ALA A 12 13.68 12.79 -20.21
N LYS A 13 14.29 13.89 -19.78
CA LYS A 13 15.36 14.61 -20.50
C LYS A 13 15.06 14.88 -21.99
N GLY A 14 13.78 15.01 -22.32
CA GLY A 14 13.33 15.33 -23.68
C GLY A 14 13.12 14.14 -24.62
N ASP A 15 13.41 12.91 -24.20
CA ASP A 15 13.30 11.72 -25.07
C ASP A 15 11.85 11.22 -25.24
N ILE A 16 10.93 11.62 -24.36
CA ILE A 16 9.53 11.16 -24.39
C ILE A 16 8.59 12.37 -24.44
N ARG A 17 7.62 12.29 -25.33
CA ARG A 17 6.60 13.36 -25.45
C ARG A 17 5.65 13.31 -24.24
N PRO A 18 5.40 14.44 -23.54
CA PRO A 18 4.51 14.48 -22.36
C PRO A 18 3.13 13.88 -22.61
N ARG A 19 2.57 14.06 -23.82
CA ARG A 19 1.27 13.48 -24.20
C ARG A 19 1.28 11.94 -24.14
N VAL A 20 2.34 11.30 -24.59
CA VAL A 20 2.46 9.84 -24.55
C VAL A 20 2.52 9.34 -23.12
N VAL A 21 3.22 10.06 -22.23
CA VAL A 21 3.27 9.76 -20.81
C VAL A 21 1.88 9.91 -20.16
N LEU A 22 1.19 11.01 -20.48
CA LEU A 22 -0.15 11.26 -19.95
C LEU A 22 -1.14 10.17 -20.39
N ASP A 23 -1.16 9.86 -21.68
CA ASP A 23 -2.06 8.84 -22.24
C ASP A 23 -1.79 7.46 -21.59
N GLU A 24 -0.53 7.13 -21.32
CA GLU A 24 -0.17 5.88 -20.64
C GLU A 24 -0.56 5.91 -19.16
N LEU A 25 -0.35 7.00 -18.43
CA LEU A 25 -0.77 7.14 -17.04
C LEU A 25 -2.30 7.08 -16.89
N MET A 26 -3.05 7.67 -17.83
CA MET A 26 -4.52 7.57 -17.88
C MET A 26 -4.95 6.13 -18.19
N ARG A 27 -4.31 5.46 -19.16
CA ARG A 27 -4.57 4.06 -19.49
C ARG A 27 -4.34 3.13 -18.30
N LEU A 28 -3.35 3.45 -17.46
CA LEU A 28 -3.03 2.72 -16.25
C LEU A 28 -3.91 3.10 -15.05
N ASP A 29 -4.88 4.00 -15.24
CA ASP A 29 -5.76 4.56 -14.20
C ASP A 29 -4.99 5.21 -13.03
N MET A 30 -3.78 5.70 -13.29
CA MET A 30 -2.94 6.36 -12.29
C MET A 30 -3.25 7.84 -12.13
N VAL A 31 -3.78 8.47 -13.18
CA VAL A 31 -4.15 9.89 -13.19
C VAL A 31 -5.49 10.09 -13.86
N GLU A 32 -6.14 11.21 -13.55
CA GLU A 32 -7.31 11.72 -14.26
C GLU A 32 -7.13 13.21 -14.55
N LEU A 33 -7.94 13.72 -15.45
CA LEU A 33 -8.00 15.16 -15.74
C LEU A 33 -9.21 15.76 -15.03
N ASP A 34 -9.00 16.88 -14.34
CA ASP A 34 -10.10 17.68 -13.83
C ASP A 34 -10.79 18.48 -14.96
N PRO A 35 -11.91 19.18 -14.68
CA PRO A 35 -12.60 20.02 -15.67
C PRO A 35 -11.72 21.12 -16.28
N ASP A 36 -10.66 21.53 -15.59
CA ASP A 36 -9.71 22.55 -16.03
C ASP A 36 -8.48 21.94 -16.73
N HIS A 37 -8.55 20.63 -17.06
CA HIS A 37 -7.47 19.86 -17.69
C HIS A 37 -6.19 19.74 -16.87
N ASN A 38 -6.24 19.92 -15.55
CA ASN A 38 -5.10 19.60 -14.69
C ASN A 38 -5.01 18.09 -14.45
N VAL A 39 -3.79 17.58 -14.40
CA VAL A 39 -3.52 16.17 -14.13
C VAL A 39 -3.60 15.93 -12.63
N ILE A 40 -4.57 15.12 -12.20
CA ILE A 40 -4.76 14.71 -10.81
C ILE A 40 -4.29 13.27 -10.64
N LEU A 41 -3.41 13.05 -9.68
CA LEU A 41 -2.97 11.70 -9.31
C LEU A 41 -4.09 10.98 -8.55
N LYS A 42 -4.50 9.81 -9.06
CA LYS A 42 -5.43 8.94 -8.33
C LYS A 42 -4.69 8.24 -7.20
N THR A 43 -5.25 8.29 -6.00
CA THR A 43 -4.66 7.69 -4.78
C THR A 43 -4.44 6.18 -4.90
N LYS A 44 -5.08 5.52 -5.87
CA LYS A 44 -4.92 4.08 -6.17
C LYS A 44 -3.62 3.71 -6.91
N ALA A 45 -2.74 4.68 -7.17
CA ALA A 45 -1.52 4.50 -7.97
C ALA A 45 -0.50 3.50 -7.38
N PHE A 46 -0.68 3.05 -6.15
CA PHE A 46 0.16 2.01 -5.55
C PHE A 46 -0.36 0.58 -5.77
N THR A 47 -1.54 0.42 -6.40
CA THR A 47 -2.06 -0.91 -6.75
C THR A 47 -1.79 -1.15 -8.23
N PRO A 48 -1.03 -2.19 -8.62
CA PRO A 48 -0.80 -2.51 -10.02
C PRO A 48 -2.13 -2.75 -10.72
N ASN A 49 -2.46 -1.94 -11.72
CA ASN A 49 -3.68 -2.10 -12.52
C ASN A 49 -3.45 -2.99 -13.76
N ARG A 50 -2.23 -3.55 -13.88
CA ARG A 50 -1.85 -4.41 -14.98
C ARG A 50 -2.23 -5.85 -14.68
N GLY A 51 -3.13 -6.41 -15.47
CA GLY A 51 -3.46 -7.83 -15.58
C GLY A 51 -3.56 -8.64 -14.27
N GLN A 52 -4.22 -9.76 -14.33
CA GLN A 52 -4.39 -10.66 -13.19
C GLN A 52 -3.02 -11.25 -12.74
N GLU A 53 -2.10 -11.48 -13.67
CA GLU A 53 -0.78 -12.04 -13.37
C GLU A 53 0.08 -11.11 -12.51
N GLU A 54 0.10 -9.81 -12.81
CA GLU A 54 0.86 -8.83 -12.01
C GLU A 54 0.25 -8.65 -10.61
N LYS A 55 -1.09 -8.66 -10.49
CA LYS A 55 -1.77 -8.62 -9.20
C LYS A 55 -1.42 -9.84 -8.35
N LEU A 56 -1.44 -11.04 -8.94
CA LEU A 56 -1.07 -12.28 -8.26
C LEU A 56 0.42 -12.29 -7.85
N TYR A 57 1.29 -11.77 -8.71
CA TYR A 57 2.71 -11.65 -8.38
C TYR A 57 2.95 -10.78 -7.14
N PHE A 58 2.38 -9.56 -7.10
CA PHE A 58 2.54 -8.66 -5.96
C PHE A 58 1.82 -9.17 -4.71
N PHE A 59 0.65 -9.79 -4.86
CA PHE A 59 -0.03 -10.47 -3.77
C PHE A 59 0.87 -11.54 -3.13
N GLY A 60 1.39 -12.46 -3.95
CA GLY A 60 2.27 -13.53 -3.46
C GLY A 60 3.53 -12.98 -2.79
N LYS A 61 4.15 -11.96 -3.39
CA LYS A 61 5.34 -11.32 -2.85
C LYS A 61 5.08 -10.63 -1.50
N ASN A 62 3.98 -9.90 -1.37
CA ASN A 62 3.64 -9.20 -0.14
C ASN A 62 3.34 -10.18 1.00
N ILE A 63 2.57 -11.24 0.72
CA ILE A 63 2.29 -12.29 1.70
C ILE A 63 3.57 -13.02 2.12
N GLN A 64 4.44 -13.36 1.16
CA GLN A 64 5.73 -13.99 1.46
C GLN A 64 6.58 -13.12 2.40
N ASP A 65 6.72 -11.84 2.11
CA ASP A 65 7.55 -10.93 2.91
C ASP A 65 6.96 -10.74 4.32
N HIS A 66 5.63 -10.63 4.46
CA HIS A 66 4.97 -10.56 5.77
C HIS A 66 5.16 -11.87 6.55
N LEU A 67 4.98 -13.01 5.90
CA LEU A 67 5.21 -14.33 6.55
C LEU A 67 6.66 -14.48 7.02
N CYS A 68 7.64 -14.07 6.21
CA CYS A 68 9.05 -14.10 6.61
C CYS A 68 9.34 -13.22 7.83
N ALA A 69 8.73 -12.01 7.88
CA ALA A 69 8.85 -11.12 9.04
C ALA A 69 8.23 -11.75 10.30
N GLY A 70 7.03 -12.33 10.19
CA GLY A 70 6.35 -13.02 11.29
C GLY A 70 7.14 -14.23 11.80
N VAL A 71 7.65 -15.09 10.92
CA VAL A 71 8.48 -16.25 11.29
C VAL A 71 9.75 -15.80 11.99
N HIS A 72 10.43 -14.77 11.49
CA HIS A 72 11.62 -14.21 12.14
C HIS A 72 11.29 -13.72 13.56
N ASN A 73 10.19 -12.99 13.72
CA ASN A 73 9.77 -12.48 15.03
C ASN A 73 9.43 -13.61 16.02
N LEU A 74 8.88 -14.73 15.52
CA LEU A 74 8.57 -15.92 16.34
C LEU A 74 9.81 -16.73 16.73
N SER A 75 10.89 -16.66 15.93
CA SER A 75 12.14 -17.41 16.24
C SER A 75 12.90 -16.83 17.44
N GLY A 76 12.50 -15.65 17.94
CA GLY A 76 13.15 -14.98 19.07
C GLY A 76 14.50 -14.36 18.74
N GLU A 77 14.81 -14.16 17.47
CA GLU A 77 16.02 -13.48 17.03
C GLU A 77 16.05 -12.02 17.49
N GLN A 78 17.26 -11.47 17.64
CA GLN A 78 17.42 -10.07 18.01
C GLN A 78 16.98 -9.15 16.84
N HIS A 79 16.41 -7.99 17.16
CA HIS A 79 15.91 -7.00 16.22
C HIS A 79 14.69 -7.47 15.42
N PRO A 80 13.53 -7.63 16.06
CA PRO A 80 12.29 -8.03 15.39
C PRO A 80 11.89 -6.97 14.35
N PHE A 81 11.33 -7.44 13.24
CA PHE A 81 10.65 -6.57 12.27
C PHE A 81 9.41 -5.93 12.91
N PHE A 82 9.04 -4.76 12.41
CA PHE A 82 7.80 -4.12 12.80
C PHE A 82 6.62 -4.91 12.23
N ASP A 83 5.90 -5.59 13.12
CA ASP A 83 4.68 -6.34 12.81
C ASP A 83 3.70 -6.08 13.94
N ARG A 84 2.70 -5.25 13.68
CA ARG A 84 1.71 -4.78 14.67
C ARG A 84 0.35 -4.68 14.03
N SER A 85 -0.66 -5.08 14.79
CA SER A 85 -2.06 -4.96 14.42
C SER A 85 -2.89 -4.49 15.60
N VAL A 86 -4.03 -3.92 15.32
CA VAL A 86 -5.12 -3.71 16.26
C VAL A 86 -6.29 -4.60 15.84
N TYR A 87 -6.98 -5.18 16.81
CA TYR A 87 -8.12 -6.04 16.57
C TYR A 87 -9.30 -5.57 17.41
N TYR A 88 -10.44 -5.43 16.77
CA TYR A 88 -11.72 -5.12 17.40
C TYR A 88 -12.82 -5.93 16.73
N ASP A 89 -13.74 -6.43 17.52
CA ASP A 89 -14.96 -7.10 17.13
C ASP A 89 -16.19 -6.29 17.57
N GLU A 90 -17.39 -6.78 17.28
CA GLU A 90 -18.67 -6.18 17.67
C GLU A 90 -18.87 -4.73 17.14
N LEU A 91 -18.25 -4.40 16.01
CA LEU A 91 -18.38 -3.10 15.37
C LEU A 91 -19.61 -3.05 14.46
N SER A 92 -20.31 -1.93 14.46
CA SER A 92 -21.40 -1.69 13.51
C SER A 92 -20.87 -1.46 12.09
N GLU A 93 -21.74 -1.64 11.08
CA GLU A 93 -21.40 -1.33 9.69
C GLU A 93 -20.95 0.12 9.51
N SER A 94 -21.58 1.08 10.18
CA SER A 94 -21.18 2.48 10.12
C SER A 94 -19.81 2.72 10.73
N SER A 95 -19.46 2.03 11.82
CA SER A 95 -18.14 2.10 12.43
C SER A 95 -17.06 1.51 11.50
N ILE A 96 -17.36 0.42 10.82
CA ILE A 96 -16.46 -0.16 9.81
C ILE A 96 -16.22 0.79 8.64
N GLN A 97 -17.27 1.47 8.15
CA GLN A 97 -17.13 2.47 7.08
C GLN A 97 -16.23 3.63 7.50
N GLU A 98 -16.42 4.17 8.73
CA GLU A 98 -15.58 5.23 9.27
C GLU A 98 -14.10 4.78 9.43
N LEU A 99 -13.89 3.57 9.95
CA LEU A 99 -12.55 3.00 10.11
C LEU A 99 -11.86 2.72 8.77
N ASN A 100 -12.59 2.31 7.73
CA ASN A 100 -12.05 2.13 6.39
C ASN A 100 -11.52 3.47 5.82
N VAL A 101 -12.29 4.55 5.95
CA VAL A 101 -11.86 5.89 5.51
C VAL A 101 -10.60 6.33 6.25
N LEU A 102 -10.56 6.11 7.56
CA LEU A 102 -9.39 6.43 8.38
C LEU A 102 -8.17 5.57 8.00
N ALA A 103 -8.35 4.27 7.79
CA ALA A 103 -7.30 3.35 7.40
C ALA A 103 -6.69 3.72 6.04
N ASP A 104 -7.52 4.07 5.05
CA ASP A 104 -7.06 4.54 3.74
C ASP A 104 -6.20 5.80 3.88
N SER A 105 -6.67 6.78 4.66
CA SER A 105 -5.95 8.04 4.86
C SER A 105 -4.59 7.82 5.54
N LEU A 106 -4.57 7.14 6.68
CA LEU A 106 -3.35 6.88 7.44
C LEU A 106 -2.38 5.96 6.70
N GLY A 107 -2.92 4.94 6.04
CA GLY A 107 -2.14 3.98 5.25
C GLY A 107 -1.42 4.67 4.10
N MET A 108 -2.13 5.50 3.33
CA MET A 108 -1.54 6.25 2.22
C MET A 108 -0.51 7.26 2.69
N GLU A 109 -0.77 7.99 3.78
CA GLU A 109 0.21 8.92 4.34
C GLU A 109 1.51 8.21 4.73
N ALA A 110 1.41 7.06 5.40
CA ALA A 110 2.58 6.29 5.81
C ALA A 110 3.36 5.74 4.61
N LEU A 111 2.66 5.20 3.59
CA LEU A 111 3.28 4.69 2.35
C LEU A 111 4.01 5.80 1.58
N ILE A 112 3.42 6.98 1.45
CA ILE A 112 4.03 8.13 0.78
C ILE A 112 5.31 8.54 1.50
N LYS A 113 5.26 8.76 2.81
CA LYS A 113 6.43 9.15 3.62
C LYS A 113 7.56 8.12 3.52
N MET A 114 7.22 6.83 3.57
CA MET A 114 8.20 5.76 3.44
C MET A 114 8.83 5.74 2.05
N ASN A 115 8.03 5.88 1.00
CA ASN A 115 8.50 5.91 -0.38
C ASN A 115 9.44 7.08 -0.65
N GLU A 116 9.08 8.30 -0.21
CA GLU A 116 9.93 9.48 -0.35
C GLU A 116 11.29 9.29 0.31
N LYS A 117 11.29 8.77 1.55
CA LYS A 117 12.53 8.51 2.28
C LYS A 117 13.38 7.42 1.62
N ALA A 118 12.75 6.32 1.20
CA ALA A 118 13.43 5.22 0.53
C ALA A 118 14.07 5.66 -0.79
N LEU A 119 13.36 6.45 -1.60
CA LEU A 119 13.86 6.99 -2.86
C LEU A 119 15.08 7.91 -2.65
N ALA A 120 15.03 8.78 -1.65
CA ALA A 120 16.15 9.67 -1.30
C ALA A 120 17.38 8.85 -0.90
N LEU A 121 17.22 7.83 -0.05
CA LEU A 121 18.31 6.96 0.37
C LEU A 121 18.85 6.12 -0.79
N GLN A 122 17.98 5.51 -1.59
CA GLN A 122 18.38 4.75 -2.77
C GLN A 122 19.21 5.60 -3.75
N THR A 123 18.86 6.88 -3.86
CA THR A 123 19.59 7.80 -4.73
C THR A 123 20.97 8.12 -4.16
N ALA A 124 21.08 8.32 -2.84
CA ALA A 124 22.36 8.58 -2.17
C ALA A 124 23.29 7.35 -2.22
N ASP A 125 22.72 6.14 -2.16
CA ASP A 125 23.48 4.87 -2.15
C ASP A 125 23.96 4.43 -3.54
N LYS A 126 23.59 5.14 -4.62
CA LYS A 126 24.03 4.80 -5.98
C LYS A 126 25.55 4.89 -6.09
N GLY A 127 26.19 3.76 -6.32
CA GLY A 127 27.62 3.66 -6.70
C GLY A 127 28.59 3.25 -5.60
N GLY A 128 28.15 3.04 -4.34
CA GLY A 128 29.07 2.88 -3.21
C GLY A 128 29.05 1.56 -2.43
N LEU A 129 28.09 0.65 -2.67
CA LEU A 129 27.87 -0.48 -1.76
C LEU A 129 28.20 -1.85 -2.36
N ASN A 130 28.96 -2.65 -1.60
CA ASN A 130 29.21 -4.07 -1.90
C ASN A 130 28.02 -4.98 -1.49
N VAL A 131 27.17 -4.54 -0.57
CA VAL A 131 26.00 -5.27 -0.07
C VAL A 131 24.76 -4.43 -0.32
N ARG A 132 23.72 -5.04 -0.88
CA ARG A 132 22.44 -4.37 -1.19
C ARG A 132 21.32 -5.07 -0.46
N TYR A 133 20.51 -4.29 0.20
CA TYR A 133 19.30 -4.74 0.87
C TYR A 133 18.08 -4.38 0.04
N ARG A 134 17.01 -5.15 0.18
CA ARG A 134 15.68 -4.76 -0.27
C ARG A 134 14.79 -4.55 0.95
N MET A 135 13.83 -3.68 0.81
CA MET A 135 12.80 -3.41 1.81
C MET A 135 11.42 -3.58 1.18
N ASN A 136 10.49 -4.13 1.92
CA ASN A 136 9.06 -4.05 1.66
C ASN A 136 8.38 -3.47 2.89
N PHE A 137 7.59 -2.43 2.70
CA PHE A 137 6.74 -1.84 3.72
C PHE A 137 5.31 -1.85 3.19
N GLY A 138 4.46 -2.68 3.80
CA GLY A 138 3.07 -2.87 3.41
C GLY A 138 2.13 -2.58 4.56
N ILE A 139 0.94 -2.14 4.25
CA ILE A 139 -0.16 -1.91 5.17
C ILE A 139 -1.38 -2.62 4.60
N PHE A 140 -2.16 -3.26 5.44
CA PHE A 140 -3.43 -3.85 5.05
C PHE A 140 -4.52 -3.50 6.07
N ASN A 141 -5.73 -3.41 5.60
CA ASN A 141 -6.94 -3.35 6.41
C ASN A 141 -7.88 -4.45 5.91
N TYR A 142 -8.43 -5.23 6.83
CA TYR A 142 -9.38 -6.30 6.52
C TYR A 142 -10.53 -6.24 7.49
N ASN A 143 -11.73 -6.33 6.99
CA ASN A 143 -12.95 -6.48 7.77
C ASN A 143 -13.87 -7.50 7.10
N THR A 144 -14.66 -8.18 7.91
CA THR A 144 -15.64 -9.15 7.47
C THR A 144 -16.81 -9.16 8.45
N ASP A 145 -17.92 -9.72 8.04
CA ASP A 145 -19.05 -9.96 8.93
C ASP A 145 -18.59 -10.87 10.08
N TYR A 146 -18.91 -10.46 11.28
CA TYR A 146 -18.63 -11.21 12.49
C TYR A 146 -19.94 -11.87 12.94
N ALA A 147 -20.03 -13.19 12.80
CA ALA A 147 -21.14 -13.95 13.37
C ALA A 147 -20.89 -14.08 14.86
N VAL A 148 -21.71 -13.42 15.69
CA VAL A 148 -21.76 -13.68 17.12
C VAL A 148 -22.32 -15.11 17.26
N GLU A 149 -21.46 -16.08 17.59
CA GLU A 149 -21.93 -17.39 18.04
C GLU A 149 -22.72 -17.14 19.34
N ASP A 150 -24.03 -17.36 19.30
CA ASP A 150 -24.88 -17.31 20.47
C ASP A 150 -24.32 -18.28 21.52
N ASP A 151 -23.79 -17.77 22.62
CA ASP A 151 -23.36 -18.50 23.85
C ASP A 151 -24.57 -19.16 24.56
N LYS A 152 -25.47 -19.79 23.80
CA LYS A 152 -26.64 -20.51 24.31
C LYS A 152 -26.37 -21.95 24.68
N ALA A 153 -25.10 -22.43 24.57
CA ALA A 153 -24.80 -23.82 24.86
C ALA A 153 -24.42 -24.13 26.32
N ASN A 154 -24.32 -23.13 27.22
CA ASN A 154 -23.81 -23.36 28.59
C ASN A 154 -24.85 -23.19 29.70
N SER A 155 -26.15 -23.11 29.40
CA SER A 155 -27.18 -22.99 30.46
C SER A 155 -28.03 -24.25 30.69
N GLU A 156 -27.73 -25.37 30.07
CA GLU A 156 -28.50 -26.62 30.23
C GLU A 156 -27.77 -27.76 30.98
N GLU A 157 -26.56 -27.56 31.51
CA GLU A 157 -25.88 -28.57 32.33
C GLU A 157 -25.85 -28.31 33.84
N GLU A 158 -26.56 -27.30 34.35
CA GLU A 158 -26.76 -27.11 35.79
C GLU A 158 -28.26 -27.16 36.19
N SER A 159 -28.92 -28.29 35.92
CA SER A 159 -30.24 -28.57 36.53
C SER A 159 -30.33 -30.00 36.97
#